data_e462cebfa0fc6a4869fcc2d1ecaab9dd
#
_entry.id   e462cebfa0fc6a4869fcc2d1ecaab9dd
#
_cell.length_a   1.000
_cell.length_b   1.000
_cell.length_c   1.000
_cell.angle_alpha   90.00
_cell.angle_beta   90.00
_cell.angle_gamma   90.00
#
_symmetry.space_group_name_H-M   'P 1'
#
loop_
_entity.id
_entity.type
_entity.pdbx_description
1 polymer ?
#
loop_
_entity_poly.entity_id
_entity_poly.type
_entity_poly.pdbx_seq_one_letter_code
_entity_poly.pdbx_strand_id
1 'polypeptide(L)'
;MQFIAGSVDTDALANALRITEINYNPAAPTAAETANAGWNPLWNAQQFEFIELANLSAQAVDLTDVRFTKGIDYDFPSGFQLAAGARVVVCKNPAAFAIRYGGAVPVAPGSYDPDSLSNSGEELKLSYGAGTAIFEFAYGTQTPWPSSADGGGASLVLIQPEKPGLDHGDAFEWRASRTAYGSPGGDDRTSWAEWAAGYPGIGGMTADDDRDGLVNLMEFALGTDPLQPSHNALPSAGLDNGLPVFTSTYNPWASGALRTVEYSYDLSNWTGSAPPISRAVNADGTFTDTWRSPAPAGSSAPARHFARLKVTVP
;
A
#
# COMPACT_ATOMS: atom_id res chain seq x y z
N MET A 1 3.01 32.08 33.52
CA MET A 1 2.33 31.76 32.27
C MET A 1 2.55 30.26 32.04
N GLN A 2 1.54 29.46 32.25
CA GLN A 2 1.66 28.00 32.14
C GLN A 2 1.27 27.64 30.70
N PHE A 3 2.22 27.26 29.87
CA PHE A 3 1.92 26.69 28.56
C PHE A 3 1.37 25.28 28.78
N ILE A 4 0.08 25.12 28.66
CA ILE A 4 -0.52 23.80 28.45
C ILE A 4 -0.34 23.54 26.96
N ALA A 5 0.73 22.86 26.59
CA ALA A 5 0.80 22.22 25.27
C ALA A 5 -0.31 21.15 25.27
N GLY A 6 -1.38 21.41 24.52
CA GLY A 6 -2.32 20.34 24.18
C GLY A 6 -1.51 19.25 23.49
N SER A 7 -1.41 18.07 24.10
CA SER A 7 -0.81 16.93 23.42
C SER A 7 -1.72 16.60 22.24
N VAL A 8 -1.23 16.81 21.00
CA VAL A 8 -1.90 16.24 19.82
C VAL A 8 -1.83 14.73 19.97
N ASP A 9 -2.95 14.09 19.77
CA ASP A 9 -3.04 12.63 19.77
C ASP A 9 -2.41 12.09 18.48
N THR A 10 -1.14 11.67 18.57
CA THR A 10 -0.42 11.08 17.42
C THR A 10 -1.04 9.77 16.95
N ASP A 11 -1.78 9.07 17.82
CA ASP A 11 -2.52 7.86 17.43
C ASP A 11 -3.71 8.24 16.53
N ALA A 12 -4.35 9.38 16.78
CA ALA A 12 -5.39 9.90 15.90
C ALA A 12 -4.83 10.27 14.52
N LEU A 13 -3.63 10.90 14.47
CA LEU A 13 -2.94 11.17 13.20
C LEU A 13 -2.55 9.88 12.49
N ALA A 14 -2.00 8.89 13.19
CA ALA A 14 -1.63 7.60 12.63
C ALA A 14 -2.85 6.80 12.10
N ASN A 15 -4.01 6.98 12.69
CA ASN A 15 -5.25 6.38 12.20
C ASN A 15 -5.81 7.10 10.97
N ALA A 16 -5.65 8.42 10.89
CA ALA A 16 -6.17 9.24 9.79
C ALA A 16 -5.26 9.24 8.56
N LEU A 17 -3.96 9.27 8.77
CA LEU A 17 -2.97 9.42 7.70
C LEU A 17 -2.42 8.07 7.24
N ARG A 18 -1.94 8.01 5.98
CA ARG A 18 -1.14 6.89 5.43
C ARG A 18 -0.10 7.43 4.47
N ILE A 19 1.12 6.89 4.52
CA ILE A 19 2.07 7.01 3.41
C ILE A 19 1.64 5.96 2.38
N THR A 20 1.09 6.40 1.27
CA THR A 20 0.43 5.53 0.28
C THR A 20 1.31 5.19 -0.90
N GLU A 21 2.31 6.03 -1.21
CA GLU A 21 3.22 5.81 -2.31
C GLU A 21 4.62 6.37 -1.99
N ILE A 22 5.66 5.64 -2.40
CA ILE A 22 7.07 6.05 -2.27
C ILE A 22 7.77 5.78 -3.59
N ASN A 23 8.28 6.81 -4.25
CA ASN A 23 9.11 6.69 -5.43
C ASN A 23 10.56 7.03 -5.07
N TYR A 24 11.28 6.06 -4.53
CA TYR A 24 12.63 6.24 -3.99
C TYR A 24 13.73 6.08 -5.03
N ASN A 25 13.50 5.31 -6.10
CA ASN A 25 14.47 5.10 -7.19
C ASN A 25 13.77 5.25 -8.55
N PRO A 26 13.42 6.49 -8.94
CA PRO A 26 12.68 6.76 -10.16
C PRO A 26 13.47 6.36 -11.41
N ALA A 27 12.76 6.02 -12.48
CA ALA A 27 13.38 5.83 -13.79
C ALA A 27 14.06 7.11 -14.29
N ALA A 28 15.09 6.90 -15.10
CA ALA A 28 15.81 7.99 -15.76
C ALA A 28 14.86 8.92 -16.55
N PRO A 29 15.23 10.20 -16.71
CA PRO A 29 14.45 11.13 -17.51
C PRO A 29 14.35 10.66 -18.96
N THR A 30 13.18 10.82 -19.56
CA THR A 30 12.92 10.50 -20.95
C THR A 30 13.46 11.61 -21.88
N ALA A 31 13.59 11.32 -23.17
CA ALA A 31 13.97 12.32 -24.17
C ALA A 31 12.96 13.48 -24.24
N ALA A 32 11.67 13.21 -24.02
CA ALA A 32 10.64 14.25 -24.01
C ALA A 32 10.77 15.18 -22.80
N GLU A 33 11.07 14.63 -21.62
CA GLU A 33 11.29 15.40 -20.39
C GLU A 33 12.53 16.27 -20.50
N THR A 34 13.64 15.72 -21.00
CA THR A 34 14.90 16.47 -21.19
C THR A 34 14.82 17.54 -22.29
N ALA A 35 13.90 17.42 -23.24
CA ALA A 35 13.62 18.41 -24.25
C ALA A 35 12.65 19.52 -23.77
N ASN A 36 12.07 19.40 -22.58
CA ASN A 36 11.18 20.40 -22.01
C ASN A 36 11.96 21.71 -21.72
N ALA A 37 11.37 22.86 -22.06
CA ALA A 37 12.02 24.16 -21.85
C ALA A 37 12.33 24.48 -20.36
N GLY A 38 11.64 23.86 -19.44
CA GLY A 38 11.89 23.98 -17.99
C GLY A 38 12.92 22.99 -17.46
N TRP A 39 13.45 22.10 -18.29
CA TRP A 39 14.42 21.09 -17.86
C TRP A 39 15.79 21.70 -17.56
N ASN A 40 16.34 21.34 -16.40
CA ASN A 40 17.73 21.68 -16.08
C ASN A 40 18.64 20.49 -16.46
N PRO A 41 19.65 20.67 -17.30
CA PRO A 41 20.59 19.61 -17.75
C PRO A 41 21.36 18.90 -16.61
N LEU A 42 21.39 19.49 -15.42
CA LEU A 42 22.02 18.89 -14.23
C LEU A 42 21.10 17.92 -13.48
N TRP A 43 19.82 17.88 -13.84
CA TRP A 43 18.87 16.98 -13.21
C TRP A 43 19.05 15.53 -13.68
N ASN A 44 18.81 14.60 -12.77
CA ASN A 44 18.87 13.16 -12.99
C ASN A 44 17.59 12.48 -12.47
N ALA A 45 17.57 11.16 -12.38
CA ALA A 45 16.42 10.39 -11.93
C ALA A 45 15.93 10.79 -10.54
N GLN A 46 16.84 11.08 -9.60
CA GLN A 46 16.46 11.43 -8.22
C GLN A 46 15.58 12.68 -8.12
N GLN A 47 15.60 13.56 -9.11
CA GLN A 47 14.76 14.75 -9.11
C GLN A 47 13.25 14.43 -9.20
N PHE A 48 12.90 13.19 -9.55
CA PHE A 48 11.53 12.71 -9.60
C PHE A 48 11.10 11.94 -8.33
N GLU A 49 11.94 11.87 -7.30
CA GLU A 49 11.61 11.24 -6.03
C GLU A 49 10.44 11.94 -5.35
N PHE A 50 9.57 11.14 -4.73
CA PHE A 50 8.47 11.67 -3.94
C PHE A 50 7.95 10.66 -2.89
N ILE A 51 7.24 11.20 -1.91
CA ILE A 51 6.43 10.47 -0.94
C ILE A 51 5.01 11.02 -1.01
N GLU A 52 4.01 10.16 -1.10
CA GLU A 52 2.60 10.54 -1.04
C GLU A 52 2.02 10.26 0.33
N LEU A 53 1.30 11.24 0.88
CA LEU A 53 0.53 11.14 2.11
C LEU A 53 -0.96 11.26 1.78
N ALA A 54 -1.78 10.34 2.29
CA ALA A 54 -3.22 10.36 2.16
C ALA A 54 -3.90 10.56 3.52
N ASN A 55 -5.01 11.29 3.53
CA ASN A 55 -5.95 11.36 4.64
C ASN A 55 -7.10 10.40 4.38
N LEU A 56 -7.14 9.29 5.08
CA LEU A 56 -8.20 8.26 4.96
C LEU A 56 -9.40 8.51 5.87
N SER A 57 -9.36 9.57 6.69
CA SER A 57 -10.46 9.91 7.58
C SER A 57 -11.56 10.70 6.86
N ALA A 58 -12.73 10.78 7.51
CA ALA A 58 -13.87 11.57 7.03
C ALA A 58 -13.76 13.07 7.35
N GLN A 59 -12.67 13.52 7.96
CA GLN A 59 -12.44 14.91 8.37
C GLN A 59 -11.14 15.44 7.78
N ALA A 60 -11.03 16.75 7.59
CA ALA A 60 -9.76 17.36 7.23
C ALA A 60 -8.77 17.21 8.40
N VAL A 61 -7.50 16.96 8.09
CA VAL A 61 -6.40 16.87 9.05
C VAL A 61 -5.51 18.10 8.90
N ASP A 62 -5.24 18.77 10.01
CA ASP A 62 -4.27 19.86 10.07
C ASP A 62 -2.85 19.27 10.19
N LEU A 63 -2.00 19.55 9.20
CA LEU A 63 -0.62 19.09 9.16
C LEU A 63 0.37 20.12 9.76
N THR A 64 -0.11 21.13 10.48
CA THR A 64 0.76 22.01 11.27
C THR A 64 1.63 21.19 12.21
N ASP A 65 2.95 21.47 12.24
CA ASP A 65 3.96 20.74 13.00
C ASP A 65 4.14 19.26 12.64
N VAL A 66 3.49 18.78 11.57
CA VAL A 66 3.80 17.48 10.96
C VAL A 66 5.02 17.62 10.06
N ARG A 67 5.96 16.69 10.17
CA ARG A 67 7.22 16.74 9.41
C ARG A 67 7.83 15.36 9.20
N PHE A 68 8.62 15.21 8.14
CA PHE A 68 9.55 14.10 8.03
C PHE A 68 10.84 14.46 8.77
N THR A 69 11.37 13.50 9.56
CA THR A 69 12.57 13.69 10.40
C THR A 69 13.60 12.58 10.24
N LYS A 70 13.31 11.56 9.41
CA LYS A 70 14.25 10.55 8.92
C LYS A 70 13.94 10.22 7.47
N GLY A 71 14.95 9.87 6.73
CA GLY A 71 14.96 9.64 5.29
C GLY A 71 15.06 10.95 4.51
N ILE A 72 14.16 11.87 4.76
CA ILE A 72 14.18 13.24 4.26
C ILE A 72 13.89 14.22 5.40
N ASP A 73 14.27 15.49 5.21
CA ASP A 73 13.90 16.60 6.09
C ASP A 73 12.88 17.48 5.35
N TYR A 74 11.63 17.48 5.87
CA TYR A 74 10.55 18.26 5.26
C TYR A 74 9.50 18.63 6.31
N ASP A 75 9.20 19.92 6.43
CA ASP A 75 8.15 20.46 7.31
C ASP A 75 6.92 20.88 6.49
N PHE A 76 5.73 20.37 6.86
CA PHE A 76 4.50 20.91 6.30
C PHE A 76 4.30 22.36 6.77
N PRO A 77 3.86 23.28 5.89
CA PRO A 77 3.59 24.66 6.29
C PRO A 77 2.51 24.76 7.38
N SER A 78 2.66 25.71 8.29
CA SER A 78 1.63 26.00 9.29
C SER A 78 0.28 26.31 8.66
N GLY A 79 -0.79 25.68 9.14
CA GLY A 79 -2.15 25.80 8.62
C GLY A 79 -2.41 24.94 7.37
N PHE A 80 -1.48 24.08 6.97
CA PHE A 80 -1.72 23.20 5.84
C PHE A 80 -2.76 22.13 6.18
N GLN A 81 -3.90 22.17 5.47
CA GLN A 81 -5.02 21.26 5.68
C GLN A 81 -5.06 20.19 4.58
N LEU A 82 -5.04 18.92 4.98
CA LEU A 82 -5.30 17.82 4.07
C LEU A 82 -6.77 17.39 4.20
N ALA A 83 -7.57 17.69 3.19
CA ALA A 83 -9.02 17.42 3.22
C ALA A 83 -9.31 15.90 3.39
N ALA A 84 -10.53 15.58 3.82
CA ALA A 84 -11.00 14.20 3.92
C ALA A 84 -10.85 13.46 2.59
N GLY A 85 -10.24 12.28 2.60
CA GLY A 85 -10.00 11.46 1.41
C GLY A 85 -8.94 12.01 0.43
N ALA A 86 -8.33 13.17 0.73
CA ALA A 86 -7.34 13.78 -0.15
C ALA A 86 -5.96 13.16 -0.02
N ARG A 87 -5.17 13.32 -1.09
CA ARG A 87 -3.76 12.95 -1.17
C ARG A 87 -2.91 14.20 -1.40
N VAL A 88 -1.68 14.19 -0.92
CA VAL A 88 -0.68 15.23 -1.16
C VAL A 88 0.69 14.60 -1.35
N VAL A 89 1.45 15.12 -2.28
CA VAL A 89 2.80 14.66 -2.60
C VAL A 89 3.83 15.61 -2.01
N VAL A 90 4.80 15.08 -1.29
CA VAL A 90 6.06 15.75 -0.93
C VAL A 90 7.12 15.27 -1.92
N CYS A 91 7.66 16.16 -2.72
CA CYS A 91 8.62 15.81 -3.77
C CYS A 91 9.96 16.50 -3.58
N LYS A 92 11.03 15.85 -4.08
CA LYS A 92 12.39 16.41 -4.05
C LYS A 92 12.49 17.69 -4.86
N ASN A 93 11.97 17.69 -6.09
CA ASN A 93 12.04 18.82 -6.99
C ASN A 93 10.69 19.07 -7.66
N PRO A 94 9.91 20.05 -7.19
CA PRO A 94 8.60 20.37 -7.74
C PRO A 94 8.60 20.69 -9.25
N ALA A 95 9.67 21.31 -9.76
CA ALA A 95 9.75 21.65 -11.18
C ALA A 95 9.98 20.41 -12.05
N ALA A 96 10.88 19.51 -11.66
CA ALA A 96 11.07 18.23 -12.34
C ALA A 96 9.82 17.37 -12.23
N PHE A 97 9.21 17.30 -11.03
CA PHE A 97 7.97 16.59 -10.78
C PHE A 97 6.84 17.05 -11.72
N ALA A 98 6.64 18.36 -11.87
CA ALA A 98 5.62 18.92 -12.76
C ALA A 98 5.86 18.57 -14.24
N ILE A 99 7.10 18.40 -14.67
CA ILE A 99 7.44 17.98 -16.05
C ILE A 99 6.98 16.54 -16.30
N ARG A 100 7.17 15.64 -15.33
CA ARG A 100 6.79 14.21 -15.45
C ARG A 100 5.31 13.96 -15.23
N TYR A 101 4.75 14.54 -14.16
CA TYR A 101 3.41 14.20 -13.67
C TYR A 101 2.35 15.26 -13.98
N GLY A 102 2.77 16.42 -14.51
CA GLY A 102 1.88 17.54 -14.77
C GLY A 102 1.56 18.37 -13.52
N GLY A 103 0.88 19.49 -13.73
CA GLY A 103 0.55 20.44 -12.66
C GLY A 103 -0.76 20.17 -11.91
N ALA A 104 -1.46 19.09 -12.25
CA ALA A 104 -2.75 18.76 -11.61
C ALA A 104 -2.61 17.92 -10.32
N VAL A 105 -1.45 17.28 -10.12
CA VAL A 105 -1.17 16.48 -8.93
C VAL A 105 -1.02 17.42 -7.73
N PRO A 106 -1.72 17.16 -6.60
CA PRO A 106 -1.57 17.97 -5.38
C PRO A 106 -0.16 17.80 -4.78
N VAL A 107 0.66 18.83 -4.88
CA VAL A 107 2.01 18.87 -4.31
C VAL A 107 2.02 19.82 -3.12
N ALA A 108 2.60 19.36 -2.01
CA ALA A 108 2.82 20.20 -0.84
C ALA A 108 3.86 21.29 -1.14
N PRO A 109 3.68 22.51 -0.59
CA PRO A 109 4.61 23.62 -0.83
C PRO A 109 6.01 23.30 -0.31
N GLY A 110 7.04 23.64 -1.07
CA GLY A 110 8.45 23.43 -0.69
C GLY A 110 9.06 22.23 -1.39
N SER A 111 10.15 21.74 -0.84
CA SER A 111 11.01 20.69 -1.41
C SER A 111 11.86 20.10 -0.29
N TYR A 112 12.24 18.85 -0.38
CA TYR A 112 13.25 18.26 0.51
C TYR A 112 14.66 18.20 -0.12
N ASP A 113 14.88 18.88 -1.27
CA ASP A 113 16.25 19.06 -1.80
C ASP A 113 17.09 19.88 -0.80
N PRO A 114 18.32 19.47 -0.41
CA PRO A 114 19.18 18.53 -1.13
C PRO A 114 19.06 17.05 -0.72
N ASP A 115 18.20 16.69 0.23
CA ASP A 115 18.03 15.30 0.64
C ASP A 115 17.59 14.41 -0.53
N SER A 116 17.78 13.12 -0.40
CA SER A 116 17.36 12.10 -1.37
C SER A 116 16.94 10.84 -0.62
N LEU A 117 15.93 10.17 -1.15
CA LEU A 117 15.57 8.84 -0.72
C LEU A 117 16.67 7.84 -1.12
N SER A 118 16.99 6.90 -0.23
CA SER A 118 18.03 5.91 -0.49
C SER A 118 17.56 4.85 -1.49
N ASN A 119 18.31 4.65 -2.58
CA ASN A 119 18.06 3.58 -3.54
C ASN A 119 18.29 2.16 -2.96
N SER A 120 18.83 2.05 -1.75
CA SER A 120 19.09 0.75 -1.08
C SER A 120 18.13 0.44 0.05
N GLY A 121 17.11 1.30 0.23
CA GLY A 121 16.22 1.26 1.38
C GLY A 121 16.73 2.09 2.54
N GLU A 122 15.81 2.61 3.33
CA GLU A 122 16.10 3.41 4.52
C GLU A 122 14.92 3.50 5.47
N GLU A 123 15.17 4.10 6.63
CA GLU A 123 14.15 4.41 7.61
C GLU A 123 13.50 5.76 7.31
N LEU A 124 12.17 5.75 7.19
CA LEU A 124 11.33 6.94 7.09
C LEU A 124 10.64 7.21 8.42
N LYS A 125 10.58 8.49 8.80
CA LYS A 125 9.83 8.90 9.98
C LYS A 125 9.01 10.14 9.70
N LEU A 126 7.69 10.01 9.79
CA LEU A 126 6.76 11.13 9.89
C LEU A 126 6.49 11.41 11.37
N SER A 127 6.72 12.64 11.79
CA SER A 127 6.69 13.06 13.19
C SER A 127 5.74 14.22 13.40
N TYR A 128 5.32 14.42 14.66
CA TYR A 128 4.62 15.61 15.13
C TYR A 128 5.47 16.38 16.16
N GLY A 129 5.46 17.69 16.07
CA GLY A 129 6.11 18.59 17.04
C GLY A 129 7.61 18.34 17.15
N ALA A 130 8.12 18.09 18.34
CA ALA A 130 9.54 17.88 18.61
C ALA A 130 10.08 16.48 18.18
N GLY A 131 9.35 15.74 17.38
CA GLY A 131 9.79 14.45 16.83
C GLY A 131 9.06 13.24 17.38
N THR A 132 7.87 13.40 17.96
CA THR A 132 7.00 12.28 18.32
C THR A 132 6.56 11.55 17.04
N ALA A 133 6.83 10.26 16.92
CA ALA A 133 6.49 9.50 15.73
C ALA A 133 4.97 9.42 15.50
N ILE A 134 4.54 9.70 14.27
CA ILE A 134 3.26 9.29 13.72
C ILE A 134 3.47 7.93 13.04
N PHE A 135 4.48 7.85 12.15
CA PHE A 135 4.98 6.62 11.55
C PHE A 135 6.50 6.58 11.66
N GLU A 136 7.06 5.40 11.89
CA GLU A 136 8.49 5.14 11.83
C GLU A 136 8.68 3.72 11.32
N PHE A 137 9.24 3.56 10.13
CA PHE A 137 9.39 2.27 9.45
C PHE A 137 10.53 2.33 8.44
N ALA A 138 11.03 1.17 8.02
CA ALA A 138 12.01 1.09 6.95
C ALA A 138 11.38 0.46 5.70
N TYR A 139 11.63 1.05 4.52
CA TYR A 139 11.43 0.36 3.24
C TYR A 139 12.73 -0.28 2.78
N GLY A 140 12.62 -1.30 1.92
CA GLY A 140 13.76 -2.03 1.40
C GLY A 140 13.65 -2.33 -0.09
N THR A 141 14.65 -3.04 -0.63
CA THR A 141 14.76 -3.40 -2.05
C THR A 141 14.82 -4.90 -2.30
N GLN A 142 15.06 -5.68 -1.24
CA GLN A 142 15.14 -7.14 -1.34
C GLN A 142 13.78 -7.79 -1.22
N THR A 143 13.55 -8.89 -1.93
CA THR A 143 12.32 -9.69 -1.80
C THR A 143 11.94 -9.85 -0.32
N PRO A 144 10.66 -9.59 0.06
CA PRO A 144 9.49 -9.47 -0.80
C PRO A 144 9.15 -8.06 -1.34
N TRP A 145 10.03 -7.06 -1.16
CA TRP A 145 9.85 -5.73 -1.76
C TRP A 145 9.83 -5.84 -3.30
N PRO A 146 8.97 -5.06 -4.00
CA PRO A 146 8.85 -5.10 -5.44
C PRO A 146 10.13 -4.61 -6.16
N SER A 147 10.83 -5.48 -6.86
CA SER A 147 12.08 -5.14 -7.55
C SER A 147 11.90 -4.12 -8.69
N SER A 148 10.70 -4.00 -9.28
CA SER A 148 10.41 -3.00 -10.31
C SER A 148 10.33 -1.56 -9.78
N ALA A 149 10.21 -1.37 -8.47
CA ALA A 149 10.30 -0.06 -7.83
C ALA A 149 11.76 0.37 -7.61
N ASP A 150 12.71 -0.53 -7.76
CA ASP A 150 14.14 -0.25 -7.65
C ASP A 150 14.75 0.09 -9.02
N GLY A 151 14.46 1.28 -9.52
CA GLY A 151 14.96 1.78 -10.81
C GLY A 151 14.23 1.21 -12.04
N GLY A 152 13.27 0.32 -11.85
CA GLY A 152 12.49 -0.31 -12.93
C GLY A 152 11.35 0.55 -13.47
N GLY A 153 11.16 1.74 -12.93
CA GLY A 153 10.15 2.70 -13.38
C GLY A 153 8.82 2.63 -12.65
N ALA A 154 8.62 1.70 -11.73
CA ALA A 154 7.49 1.71 -10.82
C ALA A 154 7.84 2.44 -9.52
N SER A 155 6.84 2.83 -8.74
CA SER A 155 6.96 3.23 -7.33
C SER A 155 6.49 2.09 -6.40
N LEU A 156 6.75 2.22 -5.10
CA LEU A 156 6.09 1.41 -4.07
C LEU A 156 4.71 2.00 -3.79
N VAL A 157 3.66 1.18 -3.84
CA VAL A 157 2.28 1.59 -3.54
C VAL A 157 1.68 0.60 -2.54
N LEU A 158 0.95 1.11 -1.53
CA LEU A 158 0.24 0.25 -0.59
C LEU A 158 -0.86 -0.56 -1.30
N ILE A 159 -0.95 -1.84 -0.95
CA ILE A 159 -1.99 -2.72 -1.50
C ILE A 159 -3.36 -2.36 -0.92
N GLN A 160 -3.43 -2.17 0.39
CA GLN A 160 -4.67 -1.91 1.13
C GLN A 160 -4.45 -0.81 2.18
N PRO A 161 -4.34 0.48 1.77
CA PRO A 161 -4.08 1.57 2.71
C PRO A 161 -5.15 1.73 3.79
N GLU A 162 -6.39 1.28 3.51
CA GLU A 162 -7.53 1.29 4.43
C GLU A 162 -7.49 0.16 5.49
N LYS A 163 -6.54 -0.76 5.40
CA LYS A 163 -6.41 -1.89 6.33
C LYS A 163 -6.17 -1.39 7.76
N PRO A 164 -7.01 -1.78 8.74
CA PRO A 164 -6.77 -1.44 10.14
C PRO A 164 -5.45 -2.02 10.67
N GLY A 165 -4.68 -1.21 11.40
CA GLY A 165 -3.41 -1.66 11.98
C GLY A 165 -2.34 -1.98 10.94
N LEU A 166 -2.40 -1.39 9.74
CA LEU A 166 -1.39 -1.55 8.70
C LEU A 166 0.00 -1.17 9.22
N ASP A 167 0.97 -2.03 8.97
CA ASP A 167 2.39 -1.79 9.23
C ASP A 167 3.09 -1.40 7.93
N HIS A 168 3.51 -0.14 7.81
CA HIS A 168 4.26 0.32 6.64
C HIS A 168 5.65 -0.36 6.49
N GLY A 169 6.18 -0.95 7.57
CA GLY A 169 7.45 -1.70 7.53
C GLY A 169 7.30 -3.13 6.99
N ASP A 170 6.07 -3.63 6.86
CA ASP A 170 5.82 -4.94 6.30
C ASP A 170 5.84 -4.88 4.76
N ALA A 171 6.86 -5.49 4.14
CA ALA A 171 6.99 -5.53 2.69
C ALA A 171 5.78 -6.18 1.97
N PHE A 172 5.03 -7.02 2.67
CA PHE A 172 3.82 -7.66 2.11
C PHE A 172 2.62 -6.71 2.00
N GLU A 173 2.68 -5.52 2.60
CA GLU A 173 1.68 -4.47 2.42
C GLU A 173 1.93 -3.64 1.14
N TRP A 174 3.07 -3.82 0.48
CA TRP A 174 3.47 -3.04 -0.69
C TRP A 174 3.46 -3.85 -1.98
N ARG A 175 3.23 -3.17 -3.07
CA ARG A 175 3.38 -3.63 -4.45
C ARG A 175 4.05 -2.55 -5.31
N ALA A 176 4.46 -2.94 -6.50
CA ALA A 176 4.79 -1.96 -7.53
C ALA A 176 3.53 -1.21 -8.01
N SER A 177 3.68 0.06 -8.39
CA SER A 177 2.63 0.78 -9.09
C SER A 177 2.26 0.07 -10.39
N ARG A 178 0.98 0.13 -10.75
CA ARG A 178 0.47 -0.38 -12.03
C ARG A 178 0.84 0.56 -13.19
N THR A 179 0.86 1.85 -12.88
CA THR A 179 1.22 2.89 -13.85
C THR A 179 2.74 3.07 -13.86
N ALA A 180 3.32 3.19 -15.05
CA ALA A 180 4.73 3.53 -15.19
C ALA A 180 5.00 4.90 -14.53
N TYR A 181 6.12 5.00 -13.83
CA TYR A 181 6.57 6.15 -13.03
C TYR A 181 5.79 6.41 -11.74
N GLY A 182 4.79 5.58 -11.39
CA GLY A 182 3.94 5.80 -10.22
C GLY A 182 2.58 6.42 -10.55
N SER A 183 1.79 6.65 -9.51
CA SER A 183 0.41 7.13 -9.58
C SER A 183 0.13 8.32 -8.65
N PRO A 184 1.08 9.27 -8.47
CA PRO A 184 0.95 10.31 -7.46
C PRO A 184 -0.33 11.13 -7.62
N GLY A 185 -1.02 11.36 -6.51
CA GLY A 185 -2.29 12.07 -6.46
C GLY A 185 -3.51 11.21 -6.81
N GLY A 186 -3.31 9.95 -7.16
CA GLY A 186 -4.35 9.02 -7.59
C GLY A 186 -4.35 7.69 -6.87
N ASP A 187 -5.35 6.87 -7.18
CA ASP A 187 -5.39 5.46 -6.80
C ASP A 187 -5.28 4.64 -8.09
N ASP A 188 -4.23 3.84 -8.21
CA ASP A 188 -4.01 2.99 -9.38
C ASP A 188 -4.69 1.62 -9.25
N ARG A 189 -5.48 1.42 -8.20
CA ARG A 189 -6.27 0.23 -7.98
C ARG A 189 -7.57 0.29 -8.80
N THR A 190 -8.14 -0.88 -9.04
CA THR A 190 -9.43 -1.01 -9.71
C THR A 190 -10.53 -1.03 -8.67
N SER A 191 -11.52 -0.15 -8.78
CA SER A 191 -12.72 -0.19 -7.94
C SER A 191 -13.64 -1.34 -8.34
N TRP A 192 -14.52 -1.76 -7.41
CA TRP A 192 -15.58 -2.71 -7.73
C TRP A 192 -16.40 -2.29 -8.96
N ALA A 193 -16.76 -1.00 -9.06
CA ALA A 193 -17.59 -0.50 -10.15
C ALA A 193 -16.87 -0.60 -11.51
N GLU A 194 -15.58 -0.30 -11.55
CA GLU A 194 -14.75 -0.44 -12.76
C GLU A 194 -14.58 -1.90 -13.16
N TRP A 195 -14.34 -2.79 -12.20
CA TRP A 195 -14.22 -4.22 -12.46
C TRP A 195 -15.55 -4.79 -12.98
N ALA A 196 -16.66 -4.50 -12.30
CA ALA A 196 -17.98 -4.98 -12.68
C ALA A 196 -18.43 -4.45 -14.05
N ALA A 197 -18.00 -3.24 -14.44
CA ALA A 197 -18.28 -2.69 -15.77
C ALA A 197 -17.61 -3.49 -16.89
N GLY A 198 -16.54 -4.23 -16.60
CA GLY A 198 -15.89 -5.16 -17.53
C GLY A 198 -16.72 -6.43 -17.81
N TYR A 199 -17.73 -6.72 -17.00
CA TYR A 199 -18.57 -7.92 -17.07
C TYR A 199 -20.05 -7.54 -17.15
N PRO A 200 -20.55 -7.08 -18.31
CA PRO A 200 -21.92 -6.61 -18.43
C PRO A 200 -22.96 -7.67 -18.07
N GLY A 201 -23.83 -7.34 -17.12
CA GLY A 201 -24.93 -8.22 -16.69
C GLY A 201 -24.62 -9.08 -15.47
N ILE A 202 -23.44 -8.98 -14.85
CA ILE A 202 -23.19 -9.66 -13.58
C ILE A 202 -24.07 -9.09 -12.46
N GLY A 203 -24.33 -9.91 -11.46
CA GLY A 203 -25.03 -9.53 -10.25
C GLY A 203 -24.20 -8.63 -9.32
N GLY A 204 -24.74 -8.36 -8.14
CA GLY A 204 -24.01 -7.61 -7.10
C GLY A 204 -22.88 -8.44 -6.47
N MET A 205 -22.17 -7.83 -5.51
CA MET A 205 -21.04 -8.42 -4.80
C MET A 205 -21.31 -9.81 -4.19
N THR A 206 -22.56 -10.09 -3.83
CA THR A 206 -22.99 -11.35 -3.19
C THR A 206 -23.56 -12.36 -4.17
N ALA A 207 -23.67 -12.02 -5.46
CA ALA A 207 -24.10 -12.95 -6.50
C ALA A 207 -22.94 -13.92 -6.84
N ASP A 208 -23.31 -15.08 -7.34
CA ASP A 208 -22.44 -16.13 -7.87
C ASP A 208 -23.01 -16.43 -9.28
N ASP A 209 -22.50 -15.72 -10.29
CA ASP A 209 -23.10 -15.70 -11.62
C ASP A 209 -22.78 -16.94 -12.44
N ASP A 210 -21.61 -17.54 -12.26
CA ASP A 210 -21.17 -18.77 -12.92
C ASP A 210 -21.43 -20.05 -12.11
N ARG A 211 -21.88 -19.91 -10.84
CA ARG A 211 -22.27 -20.98 -9.93
C ARG A 211 -21.13 -21.92 -9.54
N ASP A 212 -19.94 -21.38 -9.37
CA ASP A 212 -18.77 -22.13 -8.95
C ASP A 212 -18.58 -22.16 -7.41
N GLY A 213 -19.39 -21.40 -6.67
CA GLY A 213 -19.38 -21.28 -5.21
C GLY A 213 -18.57 -20.08 -4.71
N LEU A 214 -17.99 -19.28 -5.60
CA LEU A 214 -17.39 -17.99 -5.29
C LEU A 214 -18.39 -16.88 -5.61
N VAL A 215 -18.62 -15.98 -4.67
CA VAL A 215 -19.40 -14.77 -4.97
C VAL A 215 -18.52 -13.76 -5.69
N ASN A 216 -19.12 -12.89 -6.49
CA ASN A 216 -18.42 -11.90 -7.31
C ASN A 216 -17.40 -11.04 -6.51
N LEU A 217 -17.67 -10.72 -5.24
CA LEU A 217 -16.71 -10.03 -4.38
C LEU A 217 -15.44 -10.86 -4.13
N MET A 218 -15.59 -12.17 -3.94
CA MET A 218 -14.42 -13.06 -3.80
C MET A 218 -13.63 -13.10 -5.11
N GLU A 219 -14.31 -13.18 -6.24
CA GLU A 219 -13.68 -13.21 -7.56
C GLU A 219 -12.94 -11.92 -7.87
N PHE A 220 -13.55 -10.76 -7.57
CA PHE A 220 -12.87 -9.47 -7.63
C PHE A 220 -11.59 -9.44 -6.79
N ALA A 221 -11.66 -9.94 -5.55
CA ALA A 221 -10.52 -9.98 -4.63
C ALA A 221 -9.45 -10.99 -5.06
N LEU A 222 -9.84 -12.11 -5.68
CA LEU A 222 -8.93 -13.16 -6.15
C LEU A 222 -8.38 -12.86 -7.55
N GLY A 223 -9.08 -12.04 -8.35
CA GLY A 223 -8.70 -11.73 -9.73
C GLY A 223 -9.21 -12.78 -10.72
N THR A 224 -10.32 -13.44 -10.42
CA THR A 224 -10.97 -14.42 -11.30
C THR A 224 -12.04 -13.79 -12.18
N ASP A 225 -12.56 -14.57 -13.14
CA ASP A 225 -13.61 -14.15 -14.06
C ASP A 225 -14.98 -14.58 -13.51
N PRO A 226 -15.91 -13.65 -13.19
CA PRO A 226 -17.20 -13.96 -12.57
C PRO A 226 -18.18 -14.68 -13.50
N LEU A 227 -17.80 -14.93 -14.75
CA LEU A 227 -18.59 -15.65 -15.74
C LEU A 227 -17.99 -17.00 -16.12
N GLN A 228 -16.86 -17.41 -15.50
CA GLN A 228 -16.15 -18.64 -15.79
C GLN A 228 -15.75 -19.35 -14.50
N PRO A 229 -16.21 -20.59 -14.25
CA PRO A 229 -15.91 -21.33 -13.02
C PRO A 229 -14.41 -21.40 -12.72
N SER A 230 -14.03 -20.92 -11.55
CA SER A 230 -12.64 -20.63 -11.14
C SER A 230 -12.13 -21.57 -10.03
N HIS A 231 -12.45 -22.86 -10.11
CA HIS A 231 -12.13 -23.85 -9.08
C HIS A 231 -10.64 -23.92 -8.67
N ASN A 232 -9.73 -23.54 -9.57
CA ASN A 232 -8.29 -23.53 -9.32
C ASN A 232 -7.80 -22.29 -8.55
N ALA A 233 -8.65 -21.28 -8.40
CA ALA A 233 -8.32 -20.06 -7.66
C ALA A 233 -8.58 -20.16 -6.15
N LEU A 234 -9.21 -21.26 -5.72
CA LEU A 234 -9.47 -21.50 -4.31
C LEU A 234 -8.16 -21.59 -3.51
N PRO A 235 -8.15 -21.02 -2.30
CA PRO A 235 -7.02 -21.18 -1.41
C PRO A 235 -6.71 -22.65 -1.13
N SER A 236 -5.43 -22.95 -1.03
CA SER A 236 -4.97 -24.32 -0.76
C SER A 236 -4.33 -24.43 0.63
N ALA A 237 -4.39 -25.60 1.22
CA ALA A 237 -3.73 -25.91 2.47
C ALA A 237 -2.67 -27.02 2.23
N GLY A 238 -1.56 -26.93 2.97
CA GLY A 238 -0.46 -27.86 2.91
C GLY A 238 0.32 -27.95 4.20
N LEU A 239 1.49 -28.54 4.16
CA LEU A 239 2.45 -28.57 5.26
C LEU A 239 3.82 -28.05 4.78
N ASP A 240 4.43 -27.21 5.59
CA ASP A 240 5.80 -26.78 5.46
C ASP A 240 6.55 -27.14 6.75
N ASN A 241 7.53 -28.04 6.66
CA ASN A 241 8.28 -28.57 7.81
C ASN A 241 7.38 -29.09 8.96
N GLY A 242 6.24 -29.73 8.59
CA GLY A 242 5.29 -30.27 9.54
C GLY A 242 4.32 -29.23 10.15
N LEU A 243 4.42 -27.96 9.77
CA LEU A 243 3.49 -26.91 10.18
C LEU A 243 2.48 -26.65 9.05
N PRO A 244 1.20 -26.44 9.39
CA PRO A 244 0.19 -26.10 8.40
C PRO A 244 0.51 -24.77 7.70
N VAL A 245 0.41 -24.78 6.38
CA VAL A 245 0.48 -23.59 5.55
C VAL A 245 -0.80 -23.42 4.76
N PHE A 246 -1.12 -22.16 4.49
CA PHE A 246 -2.27 -21.74 3.70
C PHE A 246 -1.75 -20.84 2.58
N THR A 247 -2.13 -21.15 1.35
CA THR A 247 -1.68 -20.40 0.17
C THR A 247 -2.91 -19.86 -0.57
N SER A 248 -2.87 -18.59 -0.94
CA SER A 248 -3.95 -17.94 -1.69
C SER A 248 -3.37 -17.01 -2.75
N THR A 249 -3.93 -17.11 -3.96
CA THR A 249 -3.72 -16.13 -5.03
C THR A 249 -4.75 -15.02 -4.91
N TYR A 250 -4.37 -13.79 -5.28
CA TYR A 250 -5.25 -12.64 -5.21
C TYR A 250 -4.84 -11.49 -6.13
N ASN A 251 -5.81 -10.61 -6.38
CA ASN A 251 -5.63 -9.37 -7.13
C ASN A 251 -5.11 -8.25 -6.21
N PRO A 252 -3.85 -7.80 -6.36
CA PRO A 252 -3.30 -6.73 -5.52
C PRO A 252 -3.84 -5.34 -5.86
N TRP A 253 -4.62 -5.21 -6.92
CA TRP A 253 -5.24 -3.96 -7.34
C TRP A 253 -6.73 -3.84 -7.00
N ALA A 254 -7.34 -4.82 -6.33
CA ALA A 254 -8.73 -4.77 -5.92
C ALA A 254 -8.93 -3.73 -4.79
N SER A 255 -9.49 -2.56 -5.14
CA SER A 255 -9.75 -1.48 -4.18
C SER A 255 -10.97 -1.79 -3.32
N GLY A 256 -10.83 -1.60 -2.00
CA GLY A 256 -11.91 -1.82 -1.04
C GLY A 256 -12.25 -3.28 -0.77
N ALA A 257 -11.50 -4.25 -1.30
CA ALA A 257 -11.66 -5.66 -0.95
C ALA A 257 -10.60 -6.05 0.10
N LEU A 258 -10.89 -5.80 1.37
CA LEU A 258 -9.99 -6.15 2.46
C LEU A 258 -9.91 -7.66 2.65
N ARG A 259 -8.71 -8.20 2.56
CA ARG A 259 -8.42 -9.62 2.68
C ARG A 259 -7.69 -9.89 3.98
N THR A 260 -8.18 -10.87 4.72
CA THR A 260 -7.51 -11.38 5.92
C THR A 260 -7.49 -12.90 5.89
N VAL A 261 -6.35 -13.48 6.29
CA VAL A 261 -6.27 -14.91 6.57
C VAL A 261 -6.43 -15.08 8.07
N GLU A 262 -7.33 -15.97 8.45
CA GLU A 262 -7.63 -16.28 9.85
C GLU A 262 -7.43 -17.78 10.10
N TYR A 263 -6.95 -18.11 11.30
CA TYR A 263 -6.76 -19.48 11.77
C TYR A 263 -7.65 -19.80 12.95
N SER A 264 -8.06 -21.06 13.05
CA SER A 264 -8.81 -21.57 14.17
C SER A 264 -8.41 -23.01 14.49
N TYR A 265 -8.60 -23.43 15.73
CA TYR A 265 -8.43 -24.81 16.19
C TYR A 265 -9.79 -25.49 16.50
N ASP A 266 -10.85 -24.72 16.54
CA ASP A 266 -12.18 -25.16 16.99
C ASP A 266 -13.34 -24.71 16.09
N LEU A 267 -13.06 -23.97 15.00
CA LEU A 267 -14.02 -23.34 14.09
C LEU A 267 -14.90 -22.24 14.72
N SER A 268 -14.68 -21.94 16.00
CA SER A 268 -15.46 -20.94 16.74
C SER A 268 -14.65 -19.69 17.02
N ASN A 269 -13.38 -19.88 17.43
CA ASN A 269 -12.46 -18.79 17.73
C ASN A 269 -11.48 -18.61 16.57
N TRP A 270 -11.54 -17.47 15.90
CA TRP A 270 -10.69 -17.13 14.75
C TRP A 270 -9.72 -16.03 15.12
N THR A 271 -8.46 -16.23 14.77
CA THR A 271 -7.37 -15.26 14.99
C THR A 271 -6.74 -14.90 13.64
N GLY A 272 -6.49 -13.62 13.43
CA GLY A 272 -5.79 -13.15 12.22
C GLY A 272 -4.39 -13.75 12.12
N SER A 273 -3.93 -13.99 10.90
CA SER A 273 -2.60 -14.51 10.63
C SER A 273 -1.52 -13.47 10.93
N ALA A 274 -0.32 -13.95 11.21
CA ALA A 274 0.90 -13.17 11.00
C ALA A 274 1.05 -12.79 9.50
N PRO A 275 1.98 -11.89 9.14
CA PRO A 275 2.31 -11.63 7.75
C PRO A 275 2.64 -12.91 6.97
N PRO A 276 2.47 -12.91 5.63
CA PRO A 276 2.89 -14.03 4.80
C PRO A 276 4.38 -14.37 4.99
N ILE A 277 4.71 -15.63 4.82
CA ILE A 277 6.12 -16.10 4.86
C ILE A 277 6.79 -16.06 3.48
N SER A 278 6.00 -15.98 2.41
CA SER A 278 6.51 -15.83 1.05
C SER A 278 5.46 -15.23 0.13
N ARG A 279 5.92 -14.60 -0.94
CA ARG A 279 5.13 -14.06 -2.05
C ARG A 279 5.71 -14.49 -3.39
N ALA A 280 4.84 -14.93 -4.30
CA ALA A 280 5.14 -15.03 -5.72
C ALA A 280 4.30 -14.01 -6.49
N VAL A 281 4.93 -13.34 -7.47
CA VAL A 281 4.25 -12.47 -8.44
C VAL A 281 3.98 -13.31 -9.68
N ASN A 282 2.71 -13.47 -10.04
CA ASN A 282 2.29 -14.27 -11.18
C ASN A 282 2.40 -13.48 -12.50
N ALA A 283 2.41 -14.18 -13.62
CA ALA A 283 2.56 -13.57 -14.94
C ALA A 283 1.39 -12.63 -15.32
N ASP A 284 0.21 -12.85 -14.76
CA ASP A 284 -0.99 -11.99 -14.89
C ASP A 284 -0.99 -10.80 -13.92
N GLY A 285 0.04 -10.68 -13.07
CA GLY A 285 0.19 -9.64 -12.07
C GLY A 285 -0.50 -9.94 -10.75
N THR A 286 -1.26 -11.03 -10.62
CA THR A 286 -1.78 -11.46 -9.32
C THR A 286 -0.64 -11.88 -8.40
N PHE A 287 -0.89 -11.88 -7.09
CA PHE A 287 0.06 -12.34 -6.08
C PHE A 287 -0.41 -13.68 -5.50
N THR A 288 0.55 -14.56 -5.27
CA THR A 288 0.35 -15.79 -4.49
C THR A 288 1.14 -15.68 -3.21
N ASP A 289 0.44 -15.49 -2.09
CA ASP A 289 1.04 -15.42 -0.77
C ASP A 289 0.83 -16.74 -0.03
N THR A 290 1.84 -17.11 0.78
CA THR A 290 1.78 -18.28 1.66
C THR A 290 1.91 -17.82 3.10
N TRP A 291 0.98 -18.27 3.93
CA TRP A 291 0.98 -18.04 5.37
C TRP A 291 1.26 -19.33 6.11
N ARG A 292 1.95 -19.24 7.24
CA ARG A 292 2.13 -20.36 8.16
C ARG A 292 1.20 -20.19 9.35
N SER A 293 0.48 -21.27 9.71
CA SER A 293 -0.30 -21.29 10.93
C SER A 293 0.61 -21.02 12.13
N PRO A 294 0.20 -20.16 13.07
CA PRO A 294 0.96 -19.98 14.29
C PRO A 294 1.09 -21.34 15.02
N ALA A 295 2.28 -21.58 15.58
CA ALA A 295 2.44 -22.76 16.45
C ALA A 295 1.52 -22.60 17.66
N PRO A 296 0.80 -23.66 18.08
CA PRO A 296 0.00 -23.58 19.30
C PRO A 296 0.88 -23.29 20.49
N ALA A 297 0.41 -22.43 21.39
CA ALA A 297 1.07 -22.21 22.66
C ALA A 297 0.95 -23.47 23.52
N GLY A 298 2.07 -24.17 23.75
CA GLY A 298 2.12 -25.39 24.59
C GLY A 298 2.72 -26.61 23.89
N SER A 299 2.95 -27.68 24.61
CA SER A 299 3.71 -28.86 24.19
C SER A 299 2.95 -29.86 23.32
N SER A 300 1.69 -29.61 22.97
CA SER A 300 0.92 -30.47 22.06
C SER A 300 0.25 -29.61 21.00
N ALA A 301 0.62 -29.82 19.75
CA ALA A 301 -0.13 -29.26 18.62
C ALA A 301 -1.58 -29.75 18.68
N PRO A 302 -2.61 -28.87 18.51
CA PRO A 302 -3.98 -29.33 18.40
C PRO A 302 -4.09 -30.27 17.19
N ALA A 303 -4.91 -31.30 17.31
CA ALA A 303 -5.09 -32.33 16.28
C ALA A 303 -5.74 -31.80 15.00
N ARG A 304 -6.26 -30.54 15.02
CA ARG A 304 -6.95 -29.90 13.92
C ARG A 304 -6.54 -28.44 13.79
N HIS A 305 -6.27 -28.03 12.57
CA HIS A 305 -6.03 -26.65 12.19
C HIS A 305 -7.00 -26.30 11.06
N PHE A 306 -7.59 -25.14 11.16
CA PHE A 306 -8.45 -24.58 10.13
C PHE A 306 -7.89 -23.23 9.71
N ALA A 307 -7.97 -22.94 8.42
CA ALA A 307 -7.65 -21.64 7.88
C ALA A 307 -8.79 -21.18 6.98
N ARG A 308 -9.03 -19.88 6.93
CA ARG A 308 -9.95 -19.27 5.97
C ARG A 308 -9.41 -17.97 5.42
N LEU A 309 -9.74 -17.70 4.17
CA LEU A 309 -9.67 -16.38 3.60
C LEU A 309 -10.98 -15.67 3.86
N LYS A 310 -10.89 -14.47 4.40
CA LYS A 310 -12.04 -13.59 4.62
C LYS A 310 -11.85 -12.36 3.75
N VAL A 311 -12.87 -12.00 2.99
CA VAL A 311 -12.93 -10.77 2.20
C VAL A 311 -14.07 -9.92 2.74
N THR A 312 -13.79 -8.65 3.02
CA THR A 312 -14.78 -7.69 3.50
C THR A 312 -14.65 -6.38 2.73
N VAL A 313 -15.75 -5.66 2.61
CA VAL A 313 -15.77 -4.27 2.15
C VAL A 313 -15.71 -3.38 3.39
N PRO A 314 -14.85 -2.33 3.43
CA PRO A 314 -14.72 -1.41 4.57
C PRO A 314 -15.99 -0.63 4.83
#